data_b9c6769e41394a63ab3815ad9d6297b1
#
_entry.id   b9c6769e41394a63ab3815ad9d6297b1
#
_cell.length_a   1.000
_cell.length_b   1.000
_cell.length_c   1.000
_cell.angle_alpha   90.00
_cell.angle_beta   90.00
_cell.angle_gamma   90.00
#
_symmetry.space_group_name_H-M   'P 1'
#
loop_
_entity.id
_entity.type
_entity.pdbx_description
1 polymer ?
#
loop_
_entity_poly.entity_id
_entity_poly.type
_entity_poly.pdbx_seq_one_letter_code
_entity_poly.pdbx_strand_id
1 'polypeptide(L)'
;MVKYTCETCHKTFTQKGHLEDHHNRKRPCKKDDAIVEQEDLSKMDYSKKTREELIAICKEKSIKGYSGKKRDDILQLVNSHTNSQKQDTGKFRTNMKDQFYTNENVAKKCIQSIIDLLPITSDYVWIEPSAGNGSFLHNIPSSFRKIGLDLEPRANDILKQDYLNWIPPPLDKDVVVFGNPPFGRQSSLAKAFISKSCKFAKVIAFILPKSFTKPSMFNVFDLKFHLMYSVELEKDSFVINGSKYDVPCIFQIWKKNNTDRKIEEKINPNGFEYVKSNEKYNIAFRRVGGLAGKCYKNNGTKFSIQSHYFIKFNDDTYTDIIIEKINSHIFPSNTLGPRSLSKSEASVVINEIIQSVSS
;
A
#
# COMPACT_ATOMS: atom_id res chain seq x y z
N MET A 1 8.94 17.17 -38.72
CA MET A 1 8.11 15.94 -38.67
C MET A 1 6.65 16.34 -38.56
N VAL A 2 5.81 15.82 -39.47
CA VAL A 2 4.34 16.06 -39.40
C VAL A 2 3.78 15.27 -38.23
N LYS A 3 3.01 15.93 -37.37
CA LYS A 3 2.29 15.30 -36.24
C LYS A 3 0.81 15.16 -36.60
N TYR A 4 0.23 14.02 -36.36
CA TYR A 4 -1.19 13.72 -36.56
C TYR A 4 -1.90 13.71 -35.22
N THR A 5 -2.92 14.55 -35.02
CA THR A 5 -3.58 14.73 -33.73
C THR A 5 -5.02 14.23 -33.81
N CYS A 6 -5.47 13.47 -32.81
CA CYS A 6 -6.87 13.08 -32.70
C CYS A 6 -7.72 14.26 -32.21
N GLU A 7 -8.74 14.62 -32.96
CA GLU A 7 -9.65 15.73 -32.61
C GLU A 7 -10.51 15.46 -31.37
N THR A 8 -10.68 14.18 -30.99
CA THR A 8 -11.50 13.80 -29.86
C THR A 8 -10.77 13.81 -28.52
N CYS A 9 -9.48 13.38 -28.47
CA CYS A 9 -8.73 13.26 -27.22
C CYS A 9 -7.35 13.95 -27.26
N HIS A 10 -7.09 14.75 -28.30
CA HIS A 10 -5.87 15.55 -28.51
C HIS A 10 -4.54 14.79 -28.43
N LYS A 11 -4.55 13.47 -28.47
CA LYS A 11 -3.32 12.66 -28.58
C LYS A 11 -2.66 12.84 -29.94
N THR A 12 -1.35 13.04 -29.94
CA THR A 12 -0.52 13.20 -31.12
C THR A 12 0.21 11.92 -31.49
N PHE A 13 0.30 11.64 -32.81
CA PHE A 13 0.95 10.48 -33.38
C PHE A 13 1.98 10.94 -34.43
N THR A 14 3.04 10.18 -34.56
CA THR A 14 4.11 10.46 -35.54
C THR A 14 3.81 9.89 -36.93
N GLN A 15 2.84 9.00 -37.03
CA GLN A 15 2.42 8.35 -38.29
C GLN A 15 0.89 8.40 -38.44
N LYS A 16 0.42 8.61 -39.66
CA LYS A 16 -1.02 8.70 -39.98
C LYS A 16 -1.77 7.41 -39.66
N GLY A 17 -1.18 6.25 -39.96
CA GLY A 17 -1.78 4.93 -39.68
C GLY A 17 -2.04 4.71 -38.17
N HIS A 18 -1.18 5.19 -37.29
CA HIS A 18 -1.41 5.08 -35.84
C HIS A 18 -2.58 5.94 -35.35
N LEU A 19 -2.90 7.05 -36.02
CA LEU A 19 -4.11 7.84 -35.76
C LEU A 19 -5.36 7.10 -36.25
N GLU A 20 -5.32 6.46 -37.43
CA GLU A 20 -6.39 5.66 -37.97
C GLU A 20 -6.69 4.44 -37.09
N ASP A 21 -5.67 3.71 -36.66
CA ASP A 21 -5.78 2.61 -35.67
C ASP A 21 -6.38 3.09 -34.34
N HIS A 22 -6.01 4.29 -33.90
CA HIS A 22 -6.57 4.89 -32.69
C HIS A 22 -8.07 5.18 -32.82
N HIS A 23 -8.56 5.61 -33.97
CA HIS A 23 -9.97 5.85 -34.24
C HIS A 23 -10.77 4.54 -34.38
N ASN A 24 -10.17 3.48 -34.94
CA ASN A 24 -10.81 2.20 -35.23
C ASN A 24 -10.84 1.21 -34.04
N ARG A 25 -10.46 1.63 -32.84
CA ARG A 25 -10.47 0.77 -31.63
C ARG A 25 -11.89 0.38 -31.22
N LYS A 26 -12.06 -0.84 -30.74
CA LYS A 26 -13.34 -1.35 -30.17
C LYS A 26 -13.92 -0.47 -29.05
N ARG A 27 -13.07 0.34 -28.38
CA ARG A 27 -13.48 1.37 -27.42
C ARG A 27 -12.97 2.71 -27.93
N PRO A 28 -13.86 3.61 -28.41
CA PRO A 28 -13.43 4.94 -28.85
C PRO A 28 -12.80 5.74 -27.72
N CYS A 29 -11.90 6.65 -28.08
CA CYS A 29 -11.34 7.59 -27.10
C CYS A 29 -12.47 8.53 -26.62
N LYS A 30 -12.41 8.90 -25.35
CA LYS A 30 -13.29 9.93 -24.78
C LYS A 30 -12.71 11.30 -25.10
N LYS A 31 -13.54 12.33 -25.27
CA LYS A 31 -13.11 13.72 -25.23
C LYS A 31 -12.36 13.93 -23.91
N ASP A 32 -11.15 14.47 -23.97
CA ASP A 32 -10.56 15.10 -22.81
C ASP A 32 -11.48 16.27 -22.50
N ASP A 33 -12.25 16.15 -21.43
CA ASP A 33 -12.94 17.31 -20.88
C ASP A 33 -11.85 18.36 -20.67
N ALA A 34 -12.02 19.50 -21.35
CA ALA A 34 -11.14 20.65 -21.21
C ALA A 34 -10.85 20.82 -19.72
N ILE A 35 -9.62 21.15 -19.36
CA ILE A 35 -9.19 21.51 -18.02
C ILE A 35 -10.16 22.59 -17.53
N VAL A 36 -11.28 22.16 -16.98
CA VAL A 36 -12.06 22.96 -16.06
C VAL A 36 -11.20 22.99 -14.81
N GLU A 37 -10.73 24.17 -14.47
CA GLU A 37 -10.15 24.44 -13.15
C GLU A 37 -11.03 23.70 -12.15
N GLN A 38 -10.51 22.62 -11.56
CA GLN A 38 -11.21 21.90 -10.50
C GLN A 38 -11.28 22.86 -9.33
N GLU A 39 -12.36 23.60 -9.22
CA GLU A 39 -12.76 24.22 -7.98
C GLU A 39 -12.68 23.14 -6.91
N ASP A 40 -11.99 23.48 -5.84
CA ASP A 40 -11.73 22.63 -4.69
C ASP A 40 -13.05 22.12 -4.10
N LEU A 41 -13.51 20.94 -4.54
CA LEU A 41 -14.75 20.27 -4.11
C LEU A 41 -14.80 20.01 -2.60
N SER A 42 -13.71 20.27 -1.87
CA SER A 42 -13.64 20.17 -0.40
C SER A 42 -14.37 21.32 0.32
N LYS A 43 -14.78 22.37 -0.40
CA LYS A 43 -15.42 23.58 0.14
C LYS A 43 -16.87 23.78 -0.30
N MET A 44 -17.49 22.82 -0.97
CA MET A 44 -18.91 22.94 -1.34
C MET A 44 -19.78 22.82 -0.07
N ASP A 45 -20.25 23.96 0.39
CA ASP A 45 -21.27 24.08 1.43
C ASP A 45 -22.66 23.76 0.84
N TYR A 46 -23.15 22.56 1.08
CA TYR A 46 -24.47 22.11 0.66
C TYR A 46 -25.62 22.65 1.54
N SER A 47 -25.30 23.40 2.61
CA SER A 47 -26.28 23.89 3.59
C SER A 47 -27.35 24.81 3.00
N LYS A 48 -27.00 25.52 1.92
CA LYS A 48 -27.88 26.48 1.21
C LYS A 48 -28.68 25.85 0.04
N LYS A 49 -28.47 24.55 -0.26
CA LYS A 49 -29.12 23.86 -1.36
C LYS A 49 -30.56 23.51 -1.05
N THR A 50 -31.44 23.65 -2.06
CA THR A 50 -32.83 23.22 -1.95
C THR A 50 -32.94 21.70 -1.89
N ARG A 51 -34.12 21.19 -1.55
CA ARG A 51 -34.38 19.73 -1.51
C ARG A 51 -34.20 19.11 -2.89
N GLU A 52 -34.66 19.78 -3.93
CA GLU A 52 -34.58 19.35 -5.35
C GLU A 52 -33.12 19.28 -5.82
N GLU A 53 -32.33 20.29 -5.49
CA GLU A 53 -30.89 20.30 -5.79
C GLU A 53 -30.14 19.20 -5.06
N LEU A 54 -30.47 18.95 -3.79
CA LEU A 54 -29.87 17.84 -3.01
C LEU A 54 -30.26 16.48 -3.59
N ILE A 55 -31.47 16.29 -4.10
CA ILE A 55 -31.89 15.10 -4.83
C ILE A 55 -31.12 14.93 -6.14
N ALA A 56 -30.90 16.01 -6.87
CA ALA A 56 -30.09 15.98 -8.10
C ALA A 56 -28.65 15.52 -7.79
N ILE A 57 -28.04 16.06 -6.74
CA ILE A 57 -26.73 15.64 -6.25
C ILE A 57 -26.73 14.16 -5.85
N CYS A 58 -27.78 13.68 -5.17
CA CYS A 58 -27.90 12.26 -4.83
C CYS A 58 -27.93 11.36 -6.07
N LYS A 59 -28.65 11.77 -7.12
CA LYS A 59 -28.70 11.04 -8.39
C LYS A 59 -27.36 11.03 -9.11
N GLU A 60 -26.72 12.18 -9.24
CA GLU A 60 -25.40 12.34 -9.87
C GLU A 60 -24.35 11.49 -9.16
N LYS A 61 -24.33 11.51 -7.83
CA LYS A 61 -23.36 10.77 -7.01
C LYS A 61 -23.79 9.34 -6.67
N SER A 62 -24.88 8.84 -7.27
CA SER A 62 -25.42 7.48 -7.02
C SER A 62 -25.72 7.18 -5.53
N ILE A 63 -26.08 8.20 -4.76
CA ILE A 63 -26.44 8.08 -3.34
C ILE A 63 -27.86 7.48 -3.28
N LYS A 64 -28.03 6.37 -2.56
CA LYS A 64 -29.32 5.70 -2.39
C LYS A 64 -30.00 6.11 -1.09
N GLY A 65 -31.32 5.93 -0.98
CA GLY A 65 -32.07 6.12 0.26
C GLY A 65 -32.56 7.55 0.54
N TYR A 66 -32.56 8.45 -0.46
CA TYR A 66 -33.09 9.82 -0.34
C TYR A 66 -34.60 9.94 -0.59
N SER A 67 -35.22 8.90 -1.19
CA SER A 67 -36.66 8.92 -1.52
C SER A 67 -37.51 9.04 -0.26
N GLY A 68 -38.49 9.95 -0.27
CA GLY A 68 -39.38 10.19 0.86
C GLY A 68 -38.78 10.98 2.05
N LYS A 69 -37.50 11.35 2.00
CA LYS A 69 -36.82 12.09 3.09
C LYS A 69 -37.04 13.60 3.01
N LYS A 70 -37.01 14.25 4.20
CA LYS A 70 -37.01 15.71 4.32
C LYS A 70 -35.67 16.29 3.87
N ARG A 71 -35.63 17.59 3.56
CA ARG A 71 -34.43 18.30 3.07
C ARG A 71 -33.20 18.05 3.97
N ASP A 72 -33.38 18.18 5.28
CA ASP A 72 -32.26 18.10 6.24
C ASP A 72 -31.71 16.67 6.36
N ASP A 73 -32.57 15.66 6.23
CA ASP A 73 -32.16 14.26 6.16
C ASP A 73 -31.36 13.96 4.88
N ILE A 74 -31.75 14.59 3.75
CA ILE A 74 -31.02 14.45 2.48
C ILE A 74 -29.69 15.19 2.56
N LEU A 75 -29.65 16.37 3.19
CA LEU A 75 -28.43 17.11 3.43
C LEU A 75 -27.45 16.29 4.30
N GLN A 76 -27.93 15.68 5.37
CA GLN A 76 -27.11 14.76 6.18
C GLN A 76 -26.63 13.56 5.35
N LEU A 77 -27.46 13.03 4.47
CA LEU A 77 -27.11 11.91 3.61
C LEU A 77 -26.04 12.31 2.58
N VAL A 78 -26.12 13.48 1.97
CA VAL A 78 -25.12 14.03 1.05
C VAL A 78 -23.83 14.31 1.80
N ASN A 79 -23.88 14.93 2.98
CA ASN A 79 -22.71 15.22 3.80
C ASN A 79 -22.05 13.95 4.34
N SER A 80 -22.83 12.97 4.75
CA SER A 80 -22.30 11.68 5.22
C SER A 80 -21.70 10.88 4.05
N HIS A 81 -22.26 10.95 2.86
CA HIS A 81 -21.71 10.28 1.66
C HIS A 81 -20.44 10.98 1.16
N THR A 82 -20.39 12.31 1.16
CA THR A 82 -19.14 13.06 0.88
C THR A 82 -18.08 12.81 1.95
N ASN A 83 -18.49 12.64 3.20
CA ASN A 83 -17.59 12.21 4.28
C ASN A 83 -17.25 10.72 4.23
N SER A 84 -18.17 9.82 3.79
CA SER A 84 -17.88 8.38 3.65
C SER A 84 -17.08 8.06 2.38
N GLN A 85 -17.15 8.84 1.32
CA GLN A 85 -16.14 8.76 0.24
C GLN A 85 -14.74 9.12 0.76
N LYS A 86 -14.64 9.94 1.82
CA LYS A 86 -13.41 10.11 2.60
C LYS A 86 -13.10 8.92 3.53
N GLN A 87 -14.09 8.09 3.90
CA GLN A 87 -13.92 6.98 4.84
C GLN A 87 -13.74 5.60 4.19
N ASP A 88 -14.08 5.43 2.90
CA ASP A 88 -14.07 4.12 2.24
C ASP A 88 -12.71 3.70 1.65
N THR A 89 -11.68 4.50 1.89
CA THR A 89 -10.29 4.17 1.58
C THR A 89 -9.47 3.98 2.85
N GLY A 90 -9.79 2.97 3.65
CA GLY A 90 -9.00 2.58 4.82
C GLY A 90 -8.70 3.75 5.79
N LYS A 91 -8.80 3.51 7.08
CA LYS A 91 -8.64 4.46 8.22
C LYS A 91 -7.44 5.43 8.12
N PHE A 92 -6.54 5.24 7.12
CA PHE A 92 -5.25 5.91 6.97
C PHE A 92 -5.08 6.69 5.67
N ARG A 93 -6.15 6.94 4.89
CA ARG A 93 -6.08 7.75 3.67
C ARG A 93 -6.83 9.05 3.84
N THR A 94 -6.19 10.03 4.44
CA THR A 94 -6.72 11.40 4.56
C THR A 94 -6.31 12.31 3.39
N ASN A 95 -5.36 11.89 2.55
CA ASN A 95 -4.92 12.63 1.36
C ASN A 95 -4.77 11.71 0.16
N MET A 96 -5.24 12.15 -1.02
CA MET A 96 -5.05 11.44 -2.29
C MET A 96 -3.56 11.27 -2.68
N LYS A 97 -2.64 11.98 -2.03
CA LYS A 97 -1.19 12.01 -2.35
C LYS A 97 -0.32 11.22 -1.35
N ASP A 98 -0.90 10.50 -0.35
CA ASP A 98 -0.14 9.78 0.70
C ASP A 98 0.99 10.65 1.35
N GLN A 99 0.74 11.96 1.58
CA GLN A 99 1.74 12.90 2.10
C GLN A 99 1.80 12.82 3.63
N PHE A 100 2.49 11.82 4.15
CA PHE A 100 2.84 11.71 5.55
C PHE A 100 4.27 12.23 5.76
N TYR A 101 4.42 13.33 6.47
CA TYR A 101 5.75 13.82 6.85
C TYR A 101 6.24 13.08 8.08
N THR A 102 7.44 12.56 8.02
CA THR A 102 8.04 11.88 9.17
C THR A 102 8.44 12.90 10.22
N ASN A 103 8.13 12.60 11.48
CA ASN A 103 8.59 13.42 12.62
C ASN A 103 10.12 13.48 12.63
N GLU A 104 10.67 14.67 12.88
CA GLU A 104 12.12 14.91 12.81
C GLU A 104 12.92 13.99 13.74
N ASN A 105 12.42 13.75 14.97
CA ASN A 105 13.08 12.86 15.92
C ASN A 105 13.10 11.39 15.42
N VAL A 106 12.04 10.96 14.72
CA VAL A 106 11.98 9.64 14.12
C VAL A 106 12.97 9.55 12.95
N ALA A 107 13.02 10.57 12.09
CA ALA A 107 13.98 10.64 11.00
C ALA A 107 15.42 10.60 11.54
N LYS A 108 15.74 11.36 12.60
CA LYS A 108 17.03 11.31 13.30
C LYS A 108 17.39 9.91 13.77
N LYS A 109 16.48 9.23 14.48
CA LYS A 109 16.71 7.84 14.95
C LYS A 109 16.99 6.89 13.79
N CYS A 110 16.21 7.01 12.70
CA CYS A 110 16.41 6.20 11.48
C CYS A 110 17.79 6.44 10.85
N ILE A 111 18.19 7.70 10.69
CA ILE A 111 19.51 8.06 10.13
C ILE A 111 20.62 7.52 11.04
N GLN A 112 20.51 7.68 12.35
CA GLN A 112 21.49 7.16 13.29
C GLN A 112 21.64 5.64 13.16
N SER A 113 20.52 4.90 13.05
CA SER A 113 20.56 3.46 12.84
C SER A 113 21.27 3.05 11.54
N ILE A 114 21.16 3.86 10.46
CA ILE A 114 21.93 3.58 9.24
C ILE A 114 23.42 3.82 9.47
N ILE A 115 23.78 4.93 10.11
CA ILE A 115 25.19 5.30 10.40
C ILE A 115 25.86 4.24 11.28
N ASP A 116 25.16 3.76 12.32
CA ASP A 116 25.69 2.77 13.25
C ASP A 116 25.95 1.40 12.59
N LEU A 117 25.15 1.07 11.56
CA LEU A 117 25.28 -0.20 10.82
C LEU A 117 26.28 -0.16 9.65
N LEU A 118 26.60 1.02 9.16
CA LEU A 118 27.52 1.19 8.03
C LEU A 118 28.89 1.70 8.53
N PRO A 119 29.97 0.93 8.37
CA PRO A 119 31.25 1.26 8.96
C PRO A 119 31.91 2.52 8.36
N ILE A 120 31.58 2.92 7.12
CA ILE A 120 32.19 4.07 6.44
C ILE A 120 31.12 4.82 5.65
N THR A 121 30.47 5.77 6.31
CA THR A 121 29.31 6.46 5.77
C THR A 121 29.63 7.60 4.82
N SER A 122 30.82 8.19 4.90
CA SER A 122 31.32 9.24 3.99
C SER A 122 31.64 8.72 2.59
N ASP A 123 31.83 7.40 2.43
CA ASP A 123 32.11 6.77 1.13
C ASP A 123 30.84 6.43 0.35
N TYR A 124 29.68 6.83 0.85
CA TYR A 124 28.42 6.65 0.16
C TYR A 124 27.85 7.97 -0.38
N VAL A 125 27.09 7.86 -1.48
CA VAL A 125 26.15 8.90 -1.88
C VAL A 125 24.77 8.59 -1.31
N TRP A 126 24.22 9.54 -0.57
CA TRP A 126 22.94 9.38 0.12
C TRP A 126 21.81 9.97 -0.72
N ILE A 127 20.81 9.18 -1.06
CA ILE A 127 19.70 9.58 -1.93
C ILE A 127 18.37 9.41 -1.20
N GLU A 128 17.66 10.51 -0.99
CA GLU A 128 16.29 10.50 -0.49
C GLU A 128 15.31 10.69 -1.65
N PRO A 129 14.55 9.66 -2.06
CA PRO A 129 13.73 9.68 -3.28
C PRO A 129 12.37 10.37 -3.14
N SER A 130 11.99 10.75 -1.92
CA SER A 130 10.72 11.42 -1.58
C SER A 130 10.94 12.30 -0.36
N ALA A 131 11.76 13.33 -0.56
CA ALA A 131 12.33 14.12 0.54
C ALA A 131 11.34 15.10 1.17
N GLY A 132 10.25 15.46 0.49
CA GLY A 132 9.18 16.29 1.01
C GLY A 132 9.67 17.63 1.57
N ASN A 133 9.68 17.76 2.90
CA ASN A 133 10.20 18.92 3.63
C ASN A 133 11.66 18.75 4.09
N GLY A 134 12.33 17.65 3.74
CA GLY A 134 13.72 17.38 4.10
C GLY A 134 13.94 16.80 5.50
N SER A 135 12.90 16.26 6.16
CA SER A 135 13.03 15.73 7.53
C SER A 135 14.13 14.67 7.68
N PHE A 136 14.39 13.87 6.66
CA PHE A 136 15.52 12.95 6.64
C PHE A 136 16.80 13.61 6.10
N LEU A 137 16.70 14.26 4.94
CA LEU A 137 17.84 14.84 4.22
C LEU A 137 18.66 15.80 5.09
N HIS A 138 17.97 16.65 5.87
CA HIS A 138 18.63 17.64 6.71
C HIS A 138 19.28 17.05 7.96
N ASN A 139 18.93 15.81 8.33
CA ASN A 139 19.55 15.08 9.42
C ASN A 139 20.79 14.25 9.00
N ILE A 140 21.11 14.21 7.70
CA ILE A 140 22.37 13.65 7.20
C ILE A 140 23.50 14.64 7.49
N PRO A 141 24.64 14.21 8.05
CA PRO A 141 25.80 15.05 8.28
C PRO A 141 26.21 15.86 7.05
N SER A 142 26.60 17.10 7.23
CA SER A 142 26.95 18.01 6.12
C SER A 142 28.16 17.55 5.31
N SER A 143 29.03 16.73 5.91
CA SER A 143 30.18 16.13 5.25
C SER A 143 29.83 15.01 4.26
N PHE A 144 28.59 14.53 4.28
CA PHE A 144 28.16 13.44 3.41
C PHE A 144 27.54 13.99 2.11
N ARG A 145 27.88 13.38 0.98
CA ARG A 145 27.27 13.72 -0.31
C ARG A 145 25.81 13.23 -0.32
N LYS A 146 24.84 14.13 -0.45
CA LYS A 146 23.44 13.82 -0.40
C LYS A 146 22.64 14.45 -1.53
N ILE A 147 21.58 13.77 -1.97
CA ILE A 147 20.65 14.20 -3.03
C ILE A 147 19.23 13.94 -2.54
N GLY A 148 18.43 14.98 -2.45
CA GLY A 148 16.99 14.89 -2.19
C GLY A 148 16.18 15.06 -3.46
N LEU A 149 15.20 14.19 -3.69
CA LEU A 149 14.26 14.27 -4.81
C LEU A 149 12.83 14.30 -4.25
N ASP A 150 11.96 15.05 -4.89
CA ASP A 150 10.51 15.01 -4.61
C ASP A 150 9.72 15.51 -5.83
N LEU A 151 8.49 15.06 -6.00
CA LEU A 151 7.56 15.59 -7.01
C LEU A 151 7.11 17.02 -6.67
N GLU A 152 6.96 17.31 -5.37
CA GLU A 152 6.50 18.59 -4.83
C GLU A 152 7.41 19.00 -3.65
N PRO A 153 8.68 19.40 -3.91
CA PRO A 153 9.64 19.70 -2.85
C PRO A 153 9.18 20.92 -2.05
N ARG A 154 9.42 20.88 -0.74
CA ARG A 154 9.12 21.98 0.19
C ARG A 154 10.37 22.61 0.80
N ALA A 155 11.55 22.26 0.30
CA ALA A 155 12.83 22.89 0.62
C ALA A 155 13.62 23.13 -0.67
N ASN A 156 14.43 24.20 -0.69
CA ASN A 156 15.11 24.68 -1.90
C ASN A 156 16.28 23.77 -2.33
N ASP A 157 16.80 22.96 -1.44
CA ASP A 157 17.89 22.00 -1.68
C ASP A 157 17.41 20.62 -2.13
N ILE A 158 16.09 20.46 -2.34
CA ILE A 158 15.48 19.25 -2.86
C ILE A 158 15.12 19.44 -4.33
N LEU A 159 15.56 18.52 -5.17
CA LEU A 159 15.30 18.56 -6.61
C LEU A 159 13.85 18.18 -6.91
N LYS A 160 13.15 19.00 -7.70
CA LYS A 160 11.82 18.66 -8.20
C LYS A 160 11.93 17.62 -9.30
N GLN A 161 11.75 16.35 -8.96
CA GLN A 161 11.98 15.23 -9.87
C GLN A 161 11.14 14.00 -9.48
N ASP A 162 10.61 13.30 -10.47
CA ASP A 162 10.00 11.98 -10.27
C ASP A 162 11.09 10.92 -10.12
N TYR A 163 11.25 10.39 -8.91
CA TYR A 163 12.25 9.34 -8.64
C TYR A 163 12.09 8.13 -9.56
N LEU A 164 10.88 7.68 -9.86
CA LEU A 164 10.67 6.49 -10.68
C LEU A 164 11.17 6.67 -12.13
N ASN A 165 11.15 7.89 -12.64
CA ASN A 165 11.66 8.25 -13.96
C ASN A 165 13.07 8.83 -13.94
N TRP A 166 13.60 9.21 -12.76
CA TRP A 166 14.92 9.78 -12.61
C TRP A 166 16.02 8.76 -12.89
N ILE A 167 17.04 9.16 -13.63
CA ILE A 167 18.24 8.37 -13.88
C ILE A 167 19.33 8.93 -12.99
N PRO A 168 19.90 8.16 -12.04
CA PRO A 168 21.02 8.64 -11.24
C PRO A 168 22.19 9.00 -12.16
N PRO A 169 22.89 10.12 -11.90
CA PRO A 169 24.12 10.44 -12.62
C PRO A 169 25.17 9.34 -12.35
N PRO A 170 26.22 9.24 -13.18
CA PRO A 170 27.33 8.35 -12.87
C PRO A 170 27.85 8.63 -11.45
N LEU A 171 27.83 7.62 -10.59
CA LEU A 171 28.26 7.72 -9.20
C LEU A 171 29.54 6.90 -9.04
N ASP A 172 30.54 7.54 -8.47
CA ASP A 172 31.85 6.98 -8.17
C ASP A 172 31.92 6.21 -6.84
N LYS A 173 30.80 6.24 -6.10
CA LYS A 173 30.67 5.65 -4.77
C LYS A 173 29.43 4.77 -4.67
N ASP A 174 29.44 3.87 -3.70
CA ASP A 174 28.25 3.11 -3.30
C ASP A 174 27.10 4.04 -2.88
N VAL A 175 25.86 3.60 -3.04
CA VAL A 175 24.67 4.40 -2.82
C VAL A 175 23.86 3.87 -1.65
N VAL A 176 23.46 4.77 -0.75
CA VAL A 176 22.39 4.54 0.23
C VAL A 176 21.14 5.24 -0.26
N VAL A 177 20.07 4.49 -0.47
CA VAL A 177 18.72 5.06 -0.72
C VAL A 177 17.91 4.93 0.56
N PHE A 178 17.38 6.04 1.07
CA PHE A 178 16.74 6.09 2.40
C PHE A 178 15.53 7.01 2.41
N GLY A 179 14.73 6.95 3.48
CA GLY A 179 13.61 7.87 3.71
C GLY A 179 12.26 7.17 3.88
N ASN A 180 11.19 7.93 3.63
CA ASN A 180 9.82 7.47 3.74
C ASN A 180 9.13 7.52 2.37
N PRO A 181 9.22 6.48 1.53
CA PRO A 181 8.60 6.48 0.21
C PRO A 181 7.07 6.47 0.31
N PRO A 182 6.35 7.02 -0.68
CA PRO A 182 4.90 6.93 -0.72
C PRO A 182 4.46 5.46 -0.80
N PHE A 183 3.45 5.06 0.00
CA PHE A 183 3.05 3.66 0.04
C PHE A 183 2.18 3.25 -1.15
N GLY A 184 1.22 4.09 -1.54
CA GLY A 184 0.25 3.79 -2.57
C GLY A 184 -0.74 2.68 -2.21
N ARG A 185 -1.69 2.41 -3.10
CA ARG A 185 -2.67 1.33 -2.88
C ARG A 185 -1.96 -0.03 -2.80
N GLN A 186 -2.20 -0.79 -1.72
CA GLN A 186 -1.57 -2.11 -1.48
C GLN A 186 -0.03 -2.06 -1.54
N SER A 187 0.55 -0.93 -1.11
CA SER A 187 1.99 -0.66 -1.12
C SER A 187 2.62 -0.68 -2.52
N SER A 188 1.84 -0.39 -3.57
CA SER A 188 2.32 -0.45 -4.95
C SER A 188 3.45 0.53 -5.23
N LEU A 189 3.38 1.77 -4.69
CA LEU A 189 4.43 2.77 -4.85
C LEU A 189 5.68 2.39 -4.06
N ALA A 190 5.55 2.00 -2.80
CA ALA A 190 6.69 1.53 -2.00
C ALA A 190 7.44 0.38 -2.69
N LYS A 191 6.71 -0.57 -3.27
CA LYS A 191 7.30 -1.67 -4.07
C LYS A 191 8.06 -1.15 -5.30
N ALA A 192 7.50 -0.18 -6.02
CA ALA A 192 8.15 0.42 -7.18
C ALA A 192 9.44 1.16 -6.79
N PHE A 193 9.42 1.90 -5.67
CA PHE A 193 10.60 2.58 -5.13
C PHE A 193 11.68 1.58 -4.73
N ILE A 194 11.33 0.50 -4.03
CA ILE A 194 12.27 -0.58 -3.67
C ILE A 194 12.87 -1.20 -4.94
N SER A 195 12.04 -1.62 -5.90
CA SER A 195 12.48 -2.27 -7.12
C SER A 195 13.42 -1.38 -7.95
N LYS A 196 13.16 -0.06 -7.99
CA LYS A 196 14.07 0.89 -8.63
C LYS A 196 15.38 1.02 -7.87
N SER A 197 15.31 1.17 -6.55
CA SER A 197 16.50 1.30 -5.69
C SER A 197 17.41 0.09 -5.80
N CYS A 198 16.86 -1.13 -5.88
CA CYS A 198 17.62 -2.36 -6.02
C CYS A 198 18.55 -2.37 -7.25
N LYS A 199 18.25 -1.58 -8.28
CA LYS A 199 19.06 -1.56 -9.52
C LYS A 199 20.42 -0.91 -9.34
N PHE A 200 20.57 0.04 -8.40
CA PHE A 200 21.79 0.83 -8.24
C PHE A 200 22.26 1.02 -6.80
N ALA A 201 21.39 0.80 -5.81
CA ALA A 201 21.76 0.99 -4.41
C ALA A 201 22.60 -0.17 -3.86
N LYS A 202 23.48 0.15 -2.91
CA LYS A 202 24.14 -0.81 -2.03
C LYS A 202 23.36 -1.06 -0.75
N VAL A 203 22.68 0.00 -0.28
CA VAL A 203 21.85 -0.04 0.92
C VAL A 203 20.52 0.63 0.63
N ILE A 204 19.43 0.03 1.11
CA ILE A 204 18.07 0.58 1.07
C ILE A 204 17.57 0.65 2.50
N ALA A 205 17.20 1.84 2.97
CA ALA A 205 16.74 2.08 4.33
C ALA A 205 15.44 2.87 4.32
N PHE A 206 14.31 2.17 4.38
CA PHE A 206 12.99 2.78 4.21
C PHE A 206 12.06 2.59 5.41
N ILE A 207 11.25 3.61 5.67
CA ILE A 207 10.02 3.44 6.42
C ILE A 207 9.00 2.77 5.51
N LEU A 208 8.44 1.67 5.94
CA LEU A 208 7.53 0.82 5.18
C LEU A 208 6.29 0.47 6.01
N PRO A 209 5.16 0.16 5.38
CA PRO A 209 4.02 -0.40 6.10
C PRO A 209 4.39 -1.65 6.90
N LYS A 210 3.77 -1.85 8.06
CA LYS A 210 4.02 -3.02 8.93
C LYS A 210 3.88 -4.37 8.20
N SER A 211 3.11 -4.42 7.09
CA SER A 211 2.99 -5.63 6.25
C SER A 211 4.33 -6.10 5.66
N PHE A 212 5.35 -5.24 5.60
CA PHE A 212 6.70 -5.63 5.16
C PHE A 212 7.48 -6.47 6.19
N THR A 213 6.90 -6.76 7.35
CA THR A 213 7.38 -7.82 8.23
C THR A 213 7.10 -9.23 7.69
N LYS A 214 6.17 -9.35 6.73
CA LYS A 214 5.80 -10.64 6.16
C LYS A 214 6.87 -11.13 5.19
N PRO A 215 7.29 -12.40 5.27
CA PRO A 215 8.27 -13.00 4.35
C PRO A 215 7.91 -12.82 2.88
N SER A 216 6.63 -12.88 2.54
CA SER A 216 6.15 -12.66 1.17
C SER A 216 6.46 -11.26 0.62
N MET A 217 6.64 -10.26 1.49
CA MET A 217 7.01 -8.90 1.09
C MET A 217 8.52 -8.75 0.88
N PHE A 218 9.34 -9.64 1.41
CA PHE A 218 10.78 -9.66 1.17
C PHE A 218 11.14 -9.91 -0.30
N ASN A 219 10.27 -10.60 -1.03
CA ASN A 219 10.45 -10.87 -2.47
C ASN A 219 10.36 -9.61 -3.36
N VAL A 220 10.00 -8.46 -2.79
CA VAL A 220 10.05 -7.16 -3.48
C VAL A 220 11.49 -6.68 -3.64
N PHE A 221 12.35 -7.03 -2.68
CA PHE A 221 13.79 -6.76 -2.77
C PHE A 221 14.47 -7.83 -3.62
N ASP A 222 15.46 -7.41 -4.43
CA ASP A 222 16.32 -8.34 -5.16
C ASP A 222 16.96 -9.36 -4.20
N LEU A 223 17.20 -10.58 -4.65
CA LEU A 223 17.71 -11.67 -3.81
C LEU A 223 19.06 -11.37 -3.14
N LYS A 224 19.86 -10.50 -3.74
CA LYS A 224 21.13 -10.05 -3.16
C LYS A 224 20.97 -9.11 -1.97
N PHE A 225 19.78 -8.54 -1.73
CA PHE A 225 19.53 -7.69 -0.58
C PHE A 225 19.16 -8.53 0.64
N HIS A 226 19.90 -8.37 1.73
CA HIS A 226 19.68 -9.02 3.01
C HIS A 226 19.17 -8.02 4.03
N LEU A 227 18.16 -8.40 4.80
CA LEU A 227 17.64 -7.59 5.90
C LEU A 227 18.68 -7.54 7.03
N MET A 228 19.18 -6.35 7.33
CA MET A 228 20.17 -6.10 8.38
C MET A 228 19.53 -5.61 9.67
N TYR A 229 18.43 -4.84 9.54
CA TYR A 229 17.76 -4.23 10.67
C TYR A 229 16.29 -4.04 10.39
N SER A 230 15.45 -4.26 11.41
CA SER A 230 14.01 -4.01 11.34
C SER A 230 13.48 -3.63 12.71
N VAL A 231 12.79 -2.48 12.80
CA VAL A 231 12.18 -2.00 14.04
C VAL A 231 10.80 -1.42 13.76
N GLU A 232 9.84 -1.65 14.64
CA GLU A 232 8.54 -0.99 14.59
C GLU A 232 8.70 0.48 15.01
N LEU A 233 8.05 1.37 14.28
CA LEU A 233 8.03 2.77 14.65
C LEU A 233 7.06 3.00 15.82
N GLU A 234 7.42 3.95 16.67
CA GLU A 234 6.59 4.41 17.78
C GLU A 234 5.30 5.07 17.25
N LYS A 235 4.29 5.17 18.10
CA LYS A 235 3.11 5.97 17.80
C LYS A 235 3.50 7.43 17.54
N ASP A 236 2.66 8.14 16.79
CA ASP A 236 2.89 9.56 16.45
C ASP A 236 4.16 9.82 15.61
N SER A 237 4.63 8.81 14.88
CA SER A 237 5.83 8.93 14.03
C SER A 237 5.65 9.85 12.82
N PHE A 238 4.43 10.26 12.53
CA PHE A 238 4.10 11.08 11.35
C PHE A 238 3.37 12.36 11.73
N VAL A 239 3.45 13.36 10.85
CA VAL A 239 2.76 14.63 10.97
C VAL A 239 1.98 14.91 9.69
N ILE A 240 0.69 15.28 9.83
CA ILE A 240 -0.18 15.74 8.76
C ILE A 240 -0.78 17.05 9.19
N ASN A 241 -0.58 18.11 8.41
CA ASN A 241 -1.11 19.45 8.71
C ASN A 241 -0.83 19.92 10.16
N GLY A 242 0.38 19.62 10.65
CA GLY A 242 0.82 19.98 12.00
C GLY A 242 0.30 19.08 13.13
N SER A 243 -0.57 18.11 12.85
CA SER A 243 -1.08 17.16 13.84
C SER A 243 -0.35 15.84 13.76
N LYS A 244 -0.09 15.24 14.92
CA LYS A 244 0.50 13.89 15.02
C LYS A 244 -0.46 12.85 14.44
N TYR A 245 0.10 11.89 13.73
CA TYR A 245 -0.67 10.85 13.06
C TYR A 245 -0.01 9.48 13.22
N ASP A 246 -0.81 8.49 13.60
CA ASP A 246 -0.34 7.13 13.85
C ASP A 246 -0.63 6.22 12.66
N VAL A 247 0.43 5.71 12.05
CA VAL A 247 0.38 4.70 10.99
C VAL A 247 1.30 3.55 11.40
N PRO A 248 0.79 2.31 11.52
CA PRO A 248 1.63 1.17 11.85
C PRO A 248 2.69 0.92 10.78
N CYS A 249 3.90 1.38 11.03
CA CYS A 249 5.04 1.28 10.13
C CYS A 249 6.24 0.63 10.81
N ILE A 250 7.16 0.18 9.98
CA ILE A 250 8.46 -0.33 10.38
C ILE A 250 9.54 0.43 9.65
N PHE A 251 10.72 0.55 10.25
CA PHE A 251 11.92 0.98 9.56
C PHE A 251 12.77 -0.24 9.29
N GLN A 252 13.18 -0.44 8.03
CA GLN A 252 14.02 -1.56 7.63
C GLN A 252 15.27 -1.08 6.88
N ILE A 253 16.41 -1.73 7.17
CA ILE A 253 17.68 -1.52 6.46
C ILE A 253 18.05 -2.82 5.75
N TRP A 254 18.20 -2.75 4.45
CA TRP A 254 18.57 -3.84 3.57
C TRP A 254 19.90 -3.54 2.91
N LYS A 255 20.85 -4.50 2.94
CA LYS A 255 22.17 -4.34 2.33
C LYS A 255 22.41 -5.37 1.24
N LYS A 256 22.92 -4.92 0.11
CA LYS A 256 23.27 -5.76 -1.02
C LYS A 256 24.55 -6.54 -0.71
N ASN A 257 24.49 -7.86 -0.81
CA ASN A 257 25.58 -8.79 -0.63
C ASN A 257 25.95 -9.46 -1.96
N ASN A 258 27.05 -10.20 -1.97
CA ASN A 258 27.49 -10.96 -3.15
C ASN A 258 26.70 -12.28 -3.31
N THR A 259 26.10 -12.78 -2.25
CA THR A 259 25.32 -14.03 -2.21
C THR A 259 23.83 -13.72 -2.16
N ASP A 260 23.04 -14.60 -2.71
CA ASP A 260 21.59 -14.52 -2.63
C ASP A 260 21.11 -14.93 -1.23
N ARG A 261 20.07 -14.24 -0.70
CA ARG A 261 19.43 -14.66 0.53
C ARG A 261 18.61 -15.93 0.31
N LYS A 262 18.46 -16.73 1.34
CA LYS A 262 17.50 -17.84 1.33
C LYS A 262 16.08 -17.29 1.17
N ILE A 263 15.35 -17.85 0.22
CA ILE A 263 13.91 -17.61 0.11
C ILE A 263 13.25 -18.50 1.15
N GLU A 264 12.37 -17.96 1.98
CA GLU A 264 11.55 -18.78 2.85
C GLU A 264 10.66 -19.69 1.99
N GLU A 265 10.72 -20.99 2.24
CA GLU A 265 9.89 -21.95 1.54
C GLU A 265 8.42 -21.66 1.84
N LYS A 266 7.60 -21.75 0.79
CA LYS A 266 6.15 -21.68 0.97
C LYS A 266 5.73 -22.89 1.79
N ILE A 267 5.14 -22.63 2.95
CA ILE A 267 4.53 -23.69 3.72
C ILE A 267 3.29 -24.19 2.98
N ASN A 268 3.39 -25.43 2.52
CA ASN A 268 2.30 -26.09 1.84
C ASN A 268 1.30 -26.67 2.86
N PRO A 269 0.02 -26.73 2.52
CA PRO A 269 -0.96 -27.46 3.31
C PRO A 269 -0.53 -28.93 3.51
N ASN A 270 -0.65 -29.42 4.74
CA ASN A 270 -0.44 -30.81 5.11
C ASN A 270 -1.67 -31.32 5.85
N GLY A 271 -2.28 -32.41 5.36
CA GLY A 271 -3.55 -32.93 5.89
C GLY A 271 -4.81 -32.17 5.44
N PHE A 272 -4.67 -31.17 4.57
CA PHE A 272 -5.79 -30.41 3.99
C PHE A 272 -5.43 -29.77 2.65
N GLU A 273 -6.44 -29.29 1.94
CA GLU A 273 -6.27 -28.52 0.69
C GLU A 273 -7.17 -27.26 0.66
N TYR A 274 -6.71 -26.24 -0.07
CA TYR A 274 -7.53 -25.08 -0.40
C TYR A 274 -8.33 -25.37 -1.66
N VAL A 275 -9.65 -25.33 -1.54
CA VAL A 275 -10.58 -25.60 -2.64
C VAL A 275 -11.33 -24.35 -3.06
N LYS A 276 -12.08 -24.42 -4.17
CA LYS A 276 -12.97 -23.32 -4.60
C LYS A 276 -14.28 -23.37 -3.80
N SER A 277 -14.98 -22.24 -3.74
CA SER A 277 -16.23 -22.10 -2.99
C SER A 277 -17.39 -22.96 -3.49
N ASN A 278 -17.31 -23.46 -4.73
CA ASN A 278 -18.29 -24.35 -5.34
C ASN A 278 -17.90 -25.84 -5.25
N GLU A 279 -16.77 -26.16 -4.64
CA GLU A 279 -16.33 -27.52 -4.36
C GLU A 279 -16.71 -27.93 -2.93
N LYS A 280 -16.67 -29.23 -2.61
CA LYS A 280 -16.91 -29.73 -1.25
C LYS A 280 -15.78 -29.23 -0.32
N TYR A 281 -16.13 -28.58 0.78
CA TYR A 281 -15.20 -28.10 1.80
C TYR A 281 -15.75 -28.40 3.21
N ASN A 282 -14.85 -28.47 4.19
CA ASN A 282 -15.24 -28.69 5.60
C ASN A 282 -15.42 -27.38 6.33
N ILE A 283 -14.54 -26.39 6.09
CA ILE A 283 -14.58 -25.10 6.78
C ILE A 283 -14.36 -23.92 5.83
N ALA A 284 -14.97 -22.77 6.20
CA ALA A 284 -14.67 -21.46 5.63
C ALA A 284 -13.80 -20.67 6.62
N PHE A 285 -12.56 -20.39 6.25
CA PHE A 285 -11.60 -19.64 7.07
C PHE A 285 -11.62 -18.17 6.71
N ARG A 286 -11.94 -17.29 7.65
CA ARG A 286 -11.97 -15.83 7.46
C ARG A 286 -10.55 -15.28 7.32
N ARG A 287 -10.21 -14.79 6.14
CA ARG A 287 -8.86 -14.31 5.83
C ARG A 287 -8.66 -12.80 5.99
N VAL A 288 -9.75 -12.00 6.04
CA VAL A 288 -9.66 -10.53 6.08
C VAL A 288 -10.74 -9.92 6.97
N GLY A 289 -10.41 -8.78 7.60
CA GLY A 289 -11.31 -8.01 8.47
C GLY A 289 -11.06 -8.25 9.96
N GLY A 290 -11.91 -7.67 10.82
CA GLY A 290 -11.78 -7.77 12.28
C GLY A 290 -11.82 -9.21 12.80
N LEU A 291 -12.52 -10.10 12.10
CA LEU A 291 -12.63 -11.52 12.43
C LEU A 291 -11.64 -12.42 11.65
N ALA A 292 -10.59 -11.84 11.03
CA ALA A 292 -9.59 -12.64 10.33
C ALA A 292 -8.92 -13.63 11.30
N GLY A 293 -8.83 -14.88 10.88
CA GLY A 293 -8.39 -16.01 11.70
C GLY A 293 -9.53 -16.88 12.26
N LYS A 294 -10.78 -16.43 12.19
CA LYS A 294 -11.93 -17.26 12.57
C LYS A 294 -12.32 -18.20 11.43
N CYS A 295 -12.74 -19.40 11.80
CA CYS A 295 -13.28 -20.36 10.85
C CYS A 295 -14.68 -20.84 11.26
N TYR A 296 -15.41 -21.28 10.25
CA TYR A 296 -16.81 -21.68 10.35
C TYR A 296 -16.99 -23.02 9.66
N LYS A 297 -17.71 -23.95 10.31
CA LYS A 297 -18.09 -25.23 9.71
C LYS A 297 -19.00 -24.99 8.50
N ASN A 298 -18.82 -25.80 7.46
CA ASN A 298 -19.73 -25.78 6.33
C ASN A 298 -21.09 -26.34 6.74
N ASN A 299 -22.05 -25.47 6.88
CA ASN A 299 -23.46 -25.79 7.21
C ASN A 299 -24.43 -25.30 6.12
N GLY A 300 -23.94 -25.10 4.89
CA GLY A 300 -24.70 -24.52 3.78
C GLY A 300 -24.71 -22.97 3.72
N THR A 301 -24.16 -22.30 4.71
CA THR A 301 -24.01 -20.83 4.67
C THR A 301 -23.09 -20.40 3.54
N LYS A 302 -23.52 -19.43 2.72
CA LYS A 302 -22.69 -18.88 1.64
C LYS A 302 -21.71 -17.85 2.19
N PHE A 303 -20.43 -18.10 2.04
CA PHE A 303 -19.35 -17.18 2.41
C PHE A 303 -18.77 -16.47 1.18
N SER A 304 -18.38 -15.20 1.34
CA SER A 304 -17.76 -14.42 0.27
C SER A 304 -16.36 -14.95 -0.04
N ILE A 305 -16.09 -15.24 -1.31
CA ILE A 305 -14.77 -15.66 -1.82
C ILE A 305 -13.69 -14.60 -1.62
N GLN A 306 -14.07 -13.32 -1.51
CA GLN A 306 -13.14 -12.21 -1.27
C GLN A 306 -12.61 -12.19 0.17
N SER A 307 -13.37 -12.75 1.11
CA SER A 307 -13.06 -12.68 2.54
C SER A 307 -12.79 -14.03 3.21
N HIS A 308 -12.93 -15.13 2.49
CA HIS A 308 -12.70 -16.47 3.04
C HIS A 308 -11.82 -17.33 2.13
N TYR A 309 -11.08 -18.23 2.76
CA TYR A 309 -10.53 -19.43 2.15
C TYR A 309 -11.45 -20.61 2.45
N PHE A 310 -11.63 -21.50 1.50
CA PHE A 310 -12.39 -22.74 1.66
C PHE A 310 -11.40 -23.89 1.79
N ILE A 311 -11.55 -24.68 2.84
CA ILE A 311 -10.59 -25.70 3.23
C ILE A 311 -11.30 -27.05 3.32
N LYS A 312 -10.72 -28.04 2.67
CA LYS A 312 -11.13 -29.44 2.75
C LYS A 312 -10.05 -30.23 3.47
N PHE A 313 -10.40 -30.93 4.54
CA PHE A 313 -9.50 -31.82 5.25
C PHE A 313 -9.42 -33.17 4.55
N ASN A 314 -8.26 -33.80 4.61
CA ASN A 314 -8.07 -35.18 4.10
C ASN A 314 -8.81 -36.17 5.01
N ASP A 315 -8.80 -35.92 6.31
CA ASP A 315 -9.60 -36.62 7.32
C ASP A 315 -10.49 -35.58 8.05
N ASP A 316 -11.79 -35.76 7.97
CA ASP A 316 -12.76 -34.83 8.54
C ASP A 316 -13.23 -35.21 9.95
N THR A 317 -12.73 -36.30 10.53
CA THR A 317 -13.05 -36.81 11.86
C THR A 317 -12.87 -35.77 12.94
N TYR A 318 -11.80 -34.97 12.85
CA TYR A 318 -11.41 -33.98 13.86
C TYR A 318 -11.87 -32.55 13.54
N THR A 319 -12.77 -32.37 12.56
CA THR A 319 -13.19 -31.06 12.07
C THR A 319 -13.60 -30.08 13.19
N ASP A 320 -14.38 -30.52 14.15
CA ASP A 320 -14.90 -29.65 15.23
C ASP A 320 -13.78 -29.25 16.19
N ILE A 321 -12.86 -30.13 16.54
CA ILE A 321 -11.69 -29.86 17.37
C ILE A 321 -10.73 -28.89 16.65
N ILE A 322 -10.54 -29.09 15.35
CA ILE A 322 -9.71 -28.21 14.53
C ILE A 322 -10.29 -26.79 14.49
N ILE A 323 -11.62 -26.66 14.32
CA ILE A 323 -12.33 -25.38 14.35
C ILE A 323 -12.12 -24.66 15.69
N GLU A 324 -12.29 -25.36 16.80
CA GLU A 324 -12.10 -24.81 18.14
C GLU A 324 -10.67 -24.31 18.33
N LYS A 325 -9.66 -25.12 17.99
CA LYS A 325 -8.24 -24.75 18.11
C LYS A 325 -7.88 -23.56 17.21
N ILE A 326 -8.35 -23.50 15.95
CA ILE A 326 -8.14 -22.35 15.07
C ILE A 326 -8.79 -21.12 15.67
N ASN A 327 -10.02 -21.22 16.17
CA ASN A 327 -10.77 -20.09 16.73
C ASN A 327 -10.19 -19.57 18.06
N SER A 328 -9.46 -20.37 18.81
CA SER A 328 -8.71 -19.96 20.00
C SER A 328 -7.32 -19.38 19.69
N HIS A 329 -6.76 -19.65 18.49
CA HIS A 329 -5.44 -19.16 18.11
C HIS A 329 -5.44 -17.65 17.87
N ILE A 330 -4.38 -16.97 18.33
CA ILE A 330 -4.17 -15.52 18.14
C ILE A 330 -3.25 -15.31 16.95
N PHE A 331 -3.84 -14.96 15.80
CA PHE A 331 -3.07 -14.62 14.61
C PHE A 331 -2.42 -13.24 14.72
N PRO A 332 -1.22 -13.04 14.13
CA PRO A 332 -0.53 -11.76 14.12
C PRO A 332 -1.37 -10.63 13.50
N SER A 333 -1.24 -9.40 14.04
CA SER A 333 -1.83 -8.20 13.46
C SER A 333 -0.73 -7.35 12.82
N ASN A 334 -0.31 -7.74 11.61
CA ASN A 334 0.83 -7.17 10.89
C ASN A 334 0.41 -6.52 9.55
N THR A 335 -0.74 -5.84 9.53
CA THR A 335 -1.23 -5.12 8.36
C THR A 335 -1.59 -3.68 8.72
N LEU A 336 -1.42 -2.77 7.77
CA LEU A 336 -1.72 -1.34 7.92
C LEU A 336 -3.23 -1.06 7.98
N GLY A 337 -4.02 -1.92 7.34
CA GLY A 337 -5.49 -1.84 7.27
C GLY A 337 -6.15 -2.96 8.06
N PRO A 338 -7.32 -3.41 7.64
CA PRO A 338 -7.96 -4.57 8.24
C PRO A 338 -7.02 -5.77 8.24
N ARG A 339 -6.99 -6.53 9.35
CA ARG A 339 -6.18 -7.74 9.46
C ARG A 339 -6.37 -8.61 8.21
N SER A 340 -5.28 -9.10 7.65
CA SER A 340 -5.30 -9.95 6.46
C SER A 340 -4.29 -11.08 6.63
N LEU A 341 -4.74 -12.30 6.43
CA LEU A 341 -3.95 -13.53 6.54
C LEU A 341 -3.75 -14.13 5.15
N SER A 342 -2.53 -14.43 4.79
CA SER A 342 -2.19 -15.18 3.58
C SER A 342 -2.49 -16.68 3.77
N LYS A 343 -2.54 -17.43 2.66
CA LYS A 343 -2.63 -18.89 2.72
C LYS A 343 -1.45 -19.50 3.49
N SER A 344 -0.25 -18.93 3.32
CA SER A 344 0.95 -19.43 4.00
C SER A 344 0.83 -19.26 5.52
N GLU A 345 0.43 -18.06 6.00
CA GLU A 345 0.21 -17.81 7.43
C GLU A 345 -0.86 -18.74 8.02
N ALA A 346 -1.95 -18.98 7.28
CA ALA A 346 -3.00 -19.91 7.70
C ALA A 346 -2.50 -21.36 7.69
N SER A 347 -1.71 -21.75 6.68
CA SER A 347 -1.18 -23.13 6.58
C SER A 347 -0.23 -23.49 7.71
N VAL A 348 0.60 -22.57 8.19
CA VAL A 348 1.47 -22.81 9.36
C VAL A 348 0.62 -23.32 10.53
N VAL A 349 -0.36 -22.52 10.92
CA VAL A 349 -1.19 -22.79 12.10
C VAL A 349 -2.06 -24.03 11.92
N ILE A 350 -2.65 -24.20 10.72
CA ILE A 350 -3.53 -25.35 10.46
C ILE A 350 -2.72 -26.64 10.41
N ASN A 351 -1.52 -26.67 9.84
CA ASN A 351 -0.63 -27.84 9.85
C ASN A 351 -0.30 -28.27 11.28
N GLU A 352 0.11 -27.32 12.13
CA GLU A 352 0.43 -27.57 13.55
C GLU A 352 -0.78 -28.14 14.31
N ILE A 353 -1.98 -27.54 14.09
CA ILE A 353 -3.20 -28.01 14.72
C ILE A 353 -3.55 -29.43 14.26
N ILE A 354 -3.53 -29.72 12.95
CA ILE A 354 -3.83 -31.06 12.42
C ILE A 354 -2.85 -32.07 13.00
N GLN A 355 -1.55 -31.77 13.00
CA GLN A 355 -0.55 -32.65 13.59
C GLN A 355 -0.85 -32.94 15.06
N SER A 356 -1.28 -31.92 15.83
CA SER A 356 -1.56 -32.06 17.27
C SER A 356 -2.83 -32.84 17.62
N VAL A 357 -3.72 -33.06 16.65
CA VAL A 357 -4.97 -33.82 16.86
C VAL A 357 -4.92 -35.23 16.24
N SER A 358 -3.95 -35.46 15.33
CA SER A 358 -3.72 -36.76 14.69
C SER A 358 -2.64 -37.61 15.42
N SER A 359 -1.94 -36.99 16.41
CA SER A 359 -0.99 -37.67 17.31
C SER A 359 -1.72 -38.20 18.54
#